data_b7e481e8063f828bc5fc4cc9a40ca4e5
#
_entry.id   b7e481e8063f828bc5fc4cc9a40ca4e5
#
_cell.length_a   1.000
_cell.length_b   1.000
_cell.length_c   1.000
_cell.angle_alpha   90.00
_cell.angle_beta   90.00
_cell.angle_gamma   90.00
#
_symmetry.space_group_name_H-M   'P 1'
#
loop_
_entity.id
_entity.type
_entity.pdbx_description
1 polymer ?
#
loop_
_entity_poly.entity_id
_entity_poly.type
_entity_poly.pdbx_seq_one_letter_code
_entity_poly.pdbx_strand_id
1 'polypeptide(L)' 'MLKNIWHSSNSASENIGITEIKLSHLRESGFFKPGIHWKSSPYGQKKPWNPEALYNSILCKELIDEFYFEEKYDQYAA' A
#
# COMPACT_ATOMS: atom_id res chain seq x y z
N MET A 1 13.56 -19.10 3.45
CA MET A 1 12.18 -19.13 3.85
C MET A 1 11.44 -17.88 3.48
N LEU A 2 10.33 -18.07 2.86
CA LEU A 2 9.56 -16.95 2.38
C LEU A 2 8.63 -16.44 3.46
N LYS A 3 8.67 -15.16 3.67
CA LYS A 3 7.73 -14.52 4.55
C LYS A 3 6.53 -14.06 3.78
N ASN A 4 5.43 -13.98 4.47
CA ASN A 4 4.23 -13.42 3.88
C ASN A 4 4.42 -11.91 3.75
N ILE A 5 4.60 -11.45 2.52
CA ILE A 5 4.79 -10.04 2.27
C ILE A 5 3.49 -9.32 1.97
N TRP A 6 2.39 -10.05 1.91
CA TRP A 6 1.09 -9.48 1.64
C TRP A 6 0.34 -9.32 2.94
N HIS A 7 0.00 -8.10 3.27
CA HIS A 7 -0.64 -7.77 4.55
C HIS A 7 -2.02 -7.16 4.32
N SER A 8 -2.92 -7.39 5.27
CA SER A 8 -4.22 -6.74 5.24
C SER A 8 -4.03 -5.23 5.35
N SER A 9 -5.09 -4.48 5.04
CA SER A 9 -5.01 -3.03 5.10
C SER A 9 -4.66 -2.55 6.51
N ASN A 10 -5.17 -3.23 7.53
CA ASN A 10 -4.86 -2.87 8.91
C ASN A 10 -3.37 -3.03 9.20
N SER A 11 -2.84 -4.22 8.89
CA SER A 11 -1.41 -4.47 9.14
C SER A 11 -0.54 -3.56 8.29
N ALA A 12 -0.91 -3.36 7.04
CA ALA A 12 -0.13 -2.51 6.15
C ALA A 12 -0.12 -1.08 6.64
N SER A 13 -1.24 -0.58 7.12
CA SER A 13 -1.29 0.79 7.61
C SER A 13 -0.37 0.96 8.79
N GLU A 14 -0.33 -0.03 9.67
CA GLU A 14 0.57 0.04 10.83
C GLU A 14 2.03 -0.04 10.40
N ASN A 15 2.34 -0.93 9.47
CA ASN A 15 3.72 -1.09 9.03
C ASN A 15 4.24 0.12 8.28
N ILE A 16 3.37 0.76 7.52
CA ILE A 16 3.77 1.90 6.70
C ILE A 16 3.67 3.20 7.48
N GLY A 17 2.70 3.28 8.38
CA GLY A 17 2.51 4.47 9.18
C GLY A 17 1.52 5.46 8.59
N ILE A 18 0.59 4.96 7.78
CA ILE A 18 -0.49 5.80 7.25
C ILE A 18 -1.81 5.12 7.54
N THR A 19 -2.90 5.86 7.36
CA THR A 19 -4.21 5.32 7.66
C THR A 19 -4.68 4.37 6.57
N GLU A 20 -5.66 3.53 6.92
CA GLU A 20 -6.25 2.62 5.94
C GLU A 20 -6.96 3.41 4.85
N ILE A 21 -7.56 4.54 5.21
CA ILE A 21 -8.22 5.39 4.22
C ILE A 21 -7.21 5.90 3.22
N LYS A 22 -6.04 6.31 3.69
CA LYS A 22 -4.98 6.77 2.80
C LYS A 22 -4.52 5.65 1.88
N LEU A 23 -4.40 4.44 2.41
CA LEU A 23 -4.03 3.30 1.58
C LEU A 23 -5.03 3.10 0.45
N SER A 24 -6.33 3.17 0.78
CA SER A 24 -7.37 3.02 -0.22
C SER A 24 -7.27 4.09 -1.29
N HIS A 25 -7.05 5.32 -0.89
CA HIS A 25 -6.93 6.42 -1.84
C HIS A 25 -5.76 6.23 -2.77
N LEU A 26 -4.62 5.82 -2.24
CA LEU A 26 -3.44 5.60 -3.07
C LEU A 26 -3.65 4.44 -4.04
N ARG A 27 -4.37 3.41 -3.59
CA ARG A 27 -4.70 2.29 -4.46
C ARG A 27 -5.64 2.72 -5.58
N GLU A 28 -6.68 3.47 -5.22
CA GLU A 28 -7.70 3.86 -6.19
C GLU A 28 -7.19 4.90 -7.17
N SER A 29 -6.25 5.71 -6.76
CA SER A 29 -5.70 6.74 -7.64
C SER A 29 -4.70 6.20 -8.65
N GLY A 30 -4.29 4.92 -8.50
CA GLY A 30 -3.30 4.34 -9.39
C GLY A 30 -1.87 4.51 -8.93
N PHE A 31 -1.66 5.13 -7.79
CA PHE A 31 -0.33 5.28 -7.22
C PHE A 31 0.28 3.92 -6.91
N PHE A 32 -0.51 3.04 -6.31
CA PHE A 32 -0.10 1.66 -6.09
C PHE A 32 -0.53 0.82 -7.29
N LYS A 33 0.39 0.05 -7.83
CA LYS A 33 0.13 -0.75 -9.02
C LYS A 33 -0.37 -2.13 -8.65
N PRO A 34 -1.45 -2.58 -9.28
CA PRO A 34 -1.98 -3.92 -8.97
C PRO A 34 -0.97 -5.00 -9.33
N GLY A 35 -0.91 -6.00 -8.48
CA GLY A 35 0.02 -7.11 -8.66
C GLY A 35 1.40 -6.84 -8.13
N ILE A 36 1.74 -5.58 -7.88
CA ILE A 36 3.04 -5.20 -7.36
C ILE A 36 2.91 -4.66 -5.94
N HIS A 37 2.10 -3.65 -5.78
CA HIS A 37 1.92 -2.99 -4.49
C HIS A 37 0.71 -3.52 -3.74
N TRP A 38 -0.28 -4.03 -4.46
CA TRP A 38 -1.47 -4.57 -3.82
C TRP A 38 -2.08 -5.64 -4.72
N LYS A 39 -2.92 -6.46 -4.14
CA LYS A 39 -3.67 -7.45 -4.90
C LYS A 39 -4.94 -7.78 -4.14
N SER A 40 -5.90 -8.35 -4.86
CA SER A 40 -7.12 -8.84 -4.23
C SER A 40 -6.89 -10.23 -3.67
N SER A 41 -7.49 -10.49 -2.53
CA SER A 41 -7.37 -11.80 -1.93
C SER A 41 -8.72 -12.51 -1.97
N PRO A 42 -8.83 -13.59 -2.72
CA PRO A 42 -10.09 -14.35 -2.72
C PRO A 42 -10.28 -15.14 -1.43
N TYR A 43 -9.21 -15.33 -0.67
CA TYR A 43 -9.30 -16.19 0.50
C TYR A 43 -9.58 -15.44 1.78
N GLY A 44 -9.15 -14.22 1.88
CA GLY A 44 -9.38 -13.45 3.08
C GLY A 44 -10.64 -12.64 3.07
N GLN A 45 -11.42 -12.74 2.02
CA GLN A 45 -12.60 -11.90 1.89
C GLN A 45 -13.70 -12.38 2.80
N LYS A 46 -14.43 -11.45 3.33
CA LYS A 46 -15.57 -11.77 4.18
C LYS A 46 -16.82 -11.97 3.35
N LYS A 47 -16.90 -11.31 2.21
CA LYS A 47 -18.04 -11.41 1.32
C LYS A 47 -17.53 -11.58 -0.10
N PRO A 48 -18.21 -12.42 -0.90
CA PRO A 48 -17.73 -12.72 -2.24
C PRO A 48 -17.60 -11.47 -3.12
N TRP A 49 -18.46 -10.50 -2.91
CA TRP A 49 -18.46 -9.31 -3.76
C TRP A 49 -17.57 -8.20 -3.24
N ASN A 50 -16.85 -8.45 -2.15
CA ASN A 50 -16.02 -7.42 -1.55
C ASN A 50 -14.71 -8.04 -1.09
N PRO A 51 -13.87 -8.43 -2.03
CA PRO A 51 -12.60 -9.06 -1.66
C PRO A 51 -11.70 -8.08 -0.93
N GLU A 52 -10.94 -8.63 -0.02
CA GLU A 52 -10.02 -7.82 0.75
C GLU A 52 -8.81 -7.49 -0.10
N ALA A 53 -8.34 -6.26 -0.02
CA ALA A 53 -7.11 -5.86 -0.68
C ALA A 53 -5.94 -6.17 0.25
N LEU A 54 -4.92 -6.79 -0.32
CA LEU A 54 -3.68 -7.07 0.40
C LEU A 54 -2.59 -6.15 -0.16
N TYR A 55 -1.72 -5.70 0.71
CA TYR A 55 -0.69 -4.74 0.33
C TYR A 55 0.69 -5.32 0.59
N ASN A 56 1.60 -5.06 -0.32
CA ASN A 56 3.01 -5.34 -0.09
C ASN A 56 3.58 -4.15 0.68
N SER A 57 3.65 -4.28 1.99
CA SER A 57 4.02 -3.16 2.85
C SER A 57 5.39 -2.60 2.50
N ILE A 58 6.32 -3.47 2.16
CA ILE A 58 7.68 -3.04 1.86
C ILE A 58 7.72 -2.18 0.61
N LEU A 59 7.11 -2.67 -0.47
CA LEU A 59 7.11 -1.93 -1.73
C LEU A 59 6.28 -0.66 -1.63
N CYS A 60 5.16 -0.73 -0.91
CA CYS A 60 4.33 0.44 -0.71
C CYS A 60 5.10 1.52 0.04
N LYS A 61 5.80 1.12 1.08
CA LYS A 61 6.56 2.08 1.86
C LYS A 61 7.70 2.69 1.05
N GLU A 62 8.37 1.86 0.27
CA GLU A 62 9.45 2.36 -0.58
C GLU A 62 8.93 3.39 -1.57
N LEU A 63 7.79 3.11 -2.17
CA LEU A 63 7.22 4.04 -3.14
C LEU A 63 6.82 5.36 -2.48
N ILE A 64 6.21 5.26 -1.32
CA ILE A 64 5.80 6.46 -0.59
C ILE A 64 7.01 7.28 -0.18
N ASP A 65 8.04 6.60 0.32
CA ASP A 65 9.25 7.29 0.75
C ASP A 65 9.92 8.00 -0.40
N GLU A 66 9.97 7.37 -1.56
CA GLU A 66 10.55 7.99 -2.75
C GLU A 66 9.77 9.23 -3.15
N PHE A 67 8.45 9.10 -3.16
CA PHE A 67 7.60 10.20 -3.58
C PHE A 67 7.75 11.40 -2.64
N TYR A 68 7.68 11.15 -1.35
CA TYR A 68 7.79 12.24 -0.39
C TYR A 68 9.19 12.79 -0.29
N PHE A 69 10.18 11.95 -0.52
CA PHE A 69 11.54 12.43 -0.54
C PHE A 69 11.76 13.43 -1.67
N GLU A 70 11.27 13.10 -2.84
CA GLU A 70 11.40 13.98 -3.99
C GLU A 70 10.66 15.30 -3.77
N GLU A 71 9.47 15.20 -3.18
CA GLU A 71 8.69 16.37 -2.89
C GLU A 71 9.42 17.30 -1.93
N LYS A 72 9.97 16.72 -0.88
CA LYS A 72 10.72 17.50 0.08
C LYS A 72 11.96 18.13 -0.53
N TYR A 73 12.62 17.38 -1.37
CA TYR A 73 13.82 17.85 -2.01
C TYR A 73 13.52 19.03 -2.91
N ASP A 74 12.43 18.95 -3.63
CA ASP A 74 12.00 20.06 -4.47
C ASP A 74 11.74 21.31 -3.67
N GLN A 75 11.12 21.15 -2.52
CA GLN A 75 10.86 22.30 -1.65
C GLN A 75 12.13 22.99 -1.23
N TYR A 76 13.13 22.21 -0.90
CA TYR A 76 14.41 22.78 -0.46
C TYR A 76 15.22 23.34 -1.63
N ALA A 77 15.04 22.75 -2.78
CA ALA A 77 15.77 23.19 -3.97
C ALA A 77 15.21 24.51 -4.50
N ALA A 78 13.95 24.76 -4.23
CA ALA A 78 13.35 26.01 -4.67
C ALA A 78 13.81 27.15 -3.79
#